data_7cd7a8bfaad395426143615cfea82994
#
_entry.id   7cd7a8bfaad395426143615cfea82994
#
_cell.length_a   1.000
_cell.length_b   1.000
_cell.length_c   1.000
_cell.angle_alpha   90.00
_cell.angle_beta   90.00
_cell.angle_gamma   90.00
#
_symmetry.space_group_name_H-M   'P 1'
#
loop_
_entity.id
_entity.type
_entity.pdbx_description
1 polymer ?
#
loop_
_entity_poly.entity_id
_entity_poly.type
_entity_poly.pdbx_seq_one_letter_code
_entity_poly.pdbx_strand_id
1 'polypeptide(L)'
;MSERDKILSQIKSSIVKEDSTADIILFGSRARGDNKPFSDWDILVLIDNVKTTEAEDRFRNNLYDIELYIGQIISLIVYSKEYWLNKLKYSPLFNSVTREGVRL
;
A
#
# COMPACT_ATOMS: atom_id res chain seq x y z
N MET A 1 -17.76 -10.15 -6.63
CA MET A 1 -16.57 -9.52 -6.00
C MET A 1 -16.98 -8.96 -4.66
N SER A 2 -16.23 -9.28 -3.60
CA SER A 2 -16.49 -8.75 -2.27
C SER A 2 -16.18 -7.25 -2.22
N GLU A 3 -16.69 -6.58 -1.18
CA GLU A 3 -16.37 -5.17 -0.98
C GLU A 3 -14.87 -4.97 -0.76
N ARG A 4 -14.23 -5.87 -0.02
CA ARG A 4 -12.78 -5.88 0.17
C ARG A 4 -12.05 -5.91 -1.17
N ASP A 5 -12.45 -6.81 -2.04
CA ASP A 5 -11.82 -6.95 -3.37
C ASP A 5 -12.04 -5.71 -4.23
N LYS A 6 -13.22 -5.09 -4.15
CA LYS A 6 -13.50 -3.84 -4.87
C LYS A 6 -12.60 -2.71 -4.41
N ILE A 7 -12.44 -2.55 -3.10
CA ILE A 7 -11.59 -1.51 -2.52
C ILE A 7 -10.13 -1.73 -2.95
N LEU A 8 -9.63 -2.95 -2.81
CA LEU A 8 -8.25 -3.27 -3.20
C LEU A 8 -8.02 -3.08 -4.70
N SER A 9 -9.01 -3.40 -5.52
CA SER A 9 -8.93 -3.17 -6.96
C SER A 9 -8.86 -1.69 -7.29
N GLN A 10 -9.61 -0.85 -6.60
CA GLN A 10 -9.55 0.61 -6.78
C GLN A 10 -8.21 1.17 -6.35
N ILE A 11 -7.67 0.72 -5.22
CA ILE A 11 -6.35 1.15 -4.74
C ILE A 11 -5.28 0.76 -5.75
N LYS A 12 -5.29 -0.48 -6.21
CA LYS A 12 -4.34 -0.96 -7.20
C LYS A 12 -4.41 -0.15 -8.49
N SER A 13 -5.61 0.06 -9.02
CA SER A 13 -5.80 0.81 -10.27
C SER A 13 -5.27 2.23 -10.16
N SER A 14 -5.51 2.89 -9.03
CA SER A 14 -5.04 4.25 -8.78
C SER A 14 -3.51 4.32 -8.80
N ILE A 15 -2.85 3.39 -8.12
CA ILE A 15 -1.39 3.38 -8.02
C ILE A 15 -0.75 2.99 -9.35
N VAL A 16 -1.25 1.95 -10.01
CA VAL A 16 -0.73 1.49 -11.30
C VAL A 16 -0.88 2.56 -12.39
N LYS A 17 -1.93 3.33 -12.34
CA LYS A 17 -2.14 4.44 -13.28
C LYS A 17 -1.05 5.49 -13.16
N GLU A 18 -0.58 5.75 -11.95
CA GLU A 18 0.50 6.70 -11.68
C GLU A 18 1.89 6.08 -11.99
N ASP A 19 2.08 4.80 -11.64
CA ASP A 19 3.34 4.08 -11.86
C ASP A 19 3.05 2.60 -12.09
N SER A 20 3.08 2.18 -13.35
CA SER A 20 2.76 0.80 -13.73
C SER A 20 3.80 -0.22 -13.26
N THR A 21 4.98 0.22 -12.83
CA THR A 21 6.06 -0.67 -12.35
C THR A 21 6.05 -0.86 -10.83
N ALA A 22 5.15 -0.17 -10.13
CA ALA A 22 5.07 -0.24 -8.67
C ALA A 22 4.65 -1.63 -8.19
N ASP A 23 5.30 -2.12 -7.13
CA ASP A 23 4.83 -3.27 -6.37
C ASP A 23 3.94 -2.76 -5.25
N ILE A 24 2.77 -3.35 -5.09
CA ILE A 24 1.75 -2.92 -4.14
C ILE A 24 1.43 -4.07 -3.22
N ILE A 25 1.59 -3.88 -1.91
CA ILE A 25 1.38 -4.92 -0.92
C ILE A 25 0.44 -4.43 0.17
N LEU A 26 -0.61 -5.20 0.42
CA LEU A 26 -1.47 -5.02 1.59
C LEU A 26 -0.81 -5.74 2.77
N PHE A 27 -0.69 -5.07 3.90
CA PHE A 27 -0.19 -5.69 5.13
C PHE A 27 -1.05 -5.26 6.31
N GLY A 28 -0.67 -5.61 7.53
CA GLY A 28 -1.43 -5.24 8.71
C GLY A 28 -2.69 -6.07 8.91
N SER A 29 -3.62 -5.54 9.71
CA SER A 29 -4.79 -6.30 10.15
C SER A 29 -5.68 -6.77 9.01
N ARG A 30 -5.82 -5.97 7.96
CA ARG A 30 -6.67 -6.35 6.82
C ARG A 30 -6.04 -7.43 5.96
N ALA A 31 -4.71 -7.56 5.97
CA ALA A 31 -4.03 -8.68 5.34
C ALA A 31 -4.18 -9.95 6.16
N ARG A 32 -4.06 -9.85 7.50
CA ARG A 32 -4.21 -10.98 8.41
C ARG A 32 -5.64 -11.47 8.56
N GLY A 33 -6.63 -10.60 8.29
CA GLY A 33 -8.04 -10.94 8.47
C GLY A 33 -8.56 -10.69 9.88
N ASP A 34 -7.77 -10.08 10.77
CA ASP A 34 -8.19 -9.74 12.12
C ASP A 34 -8.60 -8.28 12.29
N ASN A 35 -8.90 -7.61 11.16
CA ASN A 35 -9.30 -6.22 11.15
C ASN A 35 -10.69 -6.02 11.76
N LYS A 36 -10.89 -4.81 12.27
CA LYS A 36 -12.19 -4.29 12.69
C LYS A 36 -12.78 -3.45 11.56
N PRO A 37 -14.08 -3.08 11.65
CA PRO A 37 -14.72 -2.31 10.57
C PRO A 37 -14.02 -1.01 10.21
N PHE A 38 -13.36 -0.36 11.16
CA PHE A 38 -12.68 0.91 10.94
C PHE A 38 -11.16 0.82 10.92
N SER A 39 -10.62 -0.39 10.80
CA SER A 39 -9.16 -0.56 10.65
C SER A 39 -8.68 0.09 9.37
N ASP A 40 -7.48 0.69 9.42
CA ASP A 40 -6.83 1.26 8.25
C ASP A 40 -6.49 0.19 7.22
N TRP A 41 -6.43 0.62 5.97
CA TRP A 41 -5.88 -0.19 4.88
C TRP A 41 -4.39 0.12 4.78
N ASP A 42 -3.55 -0.78 5.29
CA ASP A 42 -2.09 -0.59 5.30
C ASP A 42 -1.51 -1.02 3.96
N ILE A 43 -1.05 -0.06 3.18
CA ILE A 43 -0.55 -0.27 1.82
C ILE A 43 0.91 0.13 1.74
N LEU A 44 1.74 -0.80 1.32
CA LEU A 44 3.15 -0.54 1.00
C LEU A 44 3.30 -0.48 -0.52
N VAL A 45 3.93 0.56 -1.00
CA VAL A 45 4.24 0.72 -2.42
C VAL A 45 5.75 0.80 -2.59
N LEU A 46 6.29 -0.07 -3.44
CA LEU A 46 7.71 -0.11 -3.77
C LEU A 46 7.88 0.33 -5.22
N ILE A 47 8.69 1.36 -5.42
CA ILE A 47 8.91 1.96 -6.74
C ILE A 47 10.38 1.94 -7.12
N ASP A 48 10.65 2.05 -8.42
CA ASP A 48 12.03 2.09 -8.92
C ASP A 48 12.71 3.43 -8.63
N ASN A 49 11.94 4.51 -8.61
CA ASN A 49 12.47 5.85 -8.38
C ASN A 49 12.95 6.04 -6.95
N VAL A 50 14.16 6.60 -6.78
CA VAL A 50 14.71 6.89 -5.45
C VAL A 50 14.09 8.14 -4.82
N LYS A 51 13.45 9.01 -5.59
CA LYS A 51 12.75 10.21 -5.10
C LYS A 51 11.33 9.86 -4.67
N THR A 52 11.21 9.18 -3.53
CA THR A 52 9.94 8.64 -3.08
C THR A 52 8.96 9.67 -2.55
N THR A 53 9.42 10.81 -2.06
CA THR A 53 8.55 11.84 -1.48
C THR A 53 7.57 12.40 -2.51
N GLU A 54 8.05 12.73 -3.70
CA GLU A 54 7.20 13.26 -4.77
C GLU A 54 6.18 12.20 -5.24
N ALA A 55 6.63 10.96 -5.38
CA ALA A 55 5.76 9.85 -5.75
C ALA A 55 4.69 9.61 -4.68
N GLU A 56 5.08 9.63 -3.42
CA GLU A 56 4.16 9.46 -2.30
C GLU A 56 3.06 10.52 -2.32
N ASP A 57 3.42 11.77 -2.56
CA ASP A 57 2.44 12.86 -2.63
C ASP A 57 1.42 12.61 -3.74
N ARG A 58 1.86 12.19 -4.92
CA ARG A 58 0.97 11.88 -6.03
C ARG A 58 0.05 10.70 -5.72
N PHE A 59 0.61 9.62 -5.16
CA PHE A 59 -0.19 8.46 -4.77
C PHE A 59 -1.23 8.86 -3.73
N ARG A 60 -0.82 9.63 -2.72
CA ARG A 60 -1.69 10.04 -1.62
C ARG A 60 -2.83 10.91 -2.14
N ASN A 61 -2.53 11.85 -3.01
CA ASN A 61 -3.56 12.71 -3.60
C ASN A 61 -4.59 11.90 -4.40
N ASN A 62 -4.12 10.90 -5.16
CA ASN A 62 -5.01 10.05 -5.94
C ASN A 62 -5.86 9.13 -5.05
N LEU A 63 -5.29 8.64 -3.95
CA LEU A 63 -6.01 7.75 -3.03
C LEU A 63 -7.01 8.50 -2.16
N TYR A 64 -6.88 9.81 -2.04
CA TYR A 64 -7.78 10.62 -1.20
C TYR A 64 -9.23 10.48 -1.63
N ASP A 65 -9.51 10.47 -2.92
CA ASP A 65 -10.88 10.29 -3.42
C ASP A 65 -11.46 8.95 -3.02
N ILE A 66 -10.64 7.90 -3.01
CA ILE A 66 -11.07 6.56 -2.57
C ILE A 66 -11.39 6.59 -1.07
N GLU A 67 -10.53 7.22 -0.26
CA GLU A 67 -10.77 7.36 1.18
C GLU A 67 -12.10 8.05 1.46
N LEU A 68 -12.40 9.12 0.73
CA LEU A 68 -13.67 9.84 0.88
C LEU A 68 -14.86 8.95 0.51
N TYR A 69 -14.71 8.18 -0.55
CA TYR A 69 -15.79 7.31 -1.03
C TYR A 69 -16.08 6.17 -0.06
N ILE A 70 -15.04 5.50 0.47
CA ILE A 70 -15.21 4.35 1.35
C ILE A 70 -15.39 4.75 2.81
N GLY A 71 -15.07 6.00 3.20
CA GLY A 71 -15.15 6.46 4.58
C GLY A 71 -14.13 5.81 5.50
N GLN A 72 -12.99 5.36 4.96
CA GLN A 72 -11.96 4.67 5.72
C GLN A 72 -10.59 5.22 5.33
N ILE A 73 -9.61 5.02 6.20
CA ILE A 73 -8.25 5.54 6.01
C ILE A 73 -7.39 4.53 5.26
N ILE A 74 -6.65 5.01 4.27
CA ILE A 74 -5.61 4.25 3.58
C ILE A 74 -4.27 4.75 4.11
N SER A 75 -3.57 3.90 4.87
CA SER A 75 -2.26 4.20 5.43
C SER A 75 -1.20 3.80 4.41
N LEU A 76 -0.58 4.79 3.79
CA LEU A 76 0.35 4.58 2.68
C LEU A 76 1.80 4.73 3.14
N ILE A 77 2.63 3.75 2.79
CA ILE A 77 4.08 3.81 2.97
C ILE A 77 4.72 3.58 1.61
N VAL A 78 5.65 4.44 1.21
CA VAL A 78 6.35 4.34 -0.06
C VAL A 78 7.86 4.28 0.16
N TYR A 79 8.49 3.29 -0.41
CA TYR A 79 9.95 3.16 -0.44
C TYR A 79 10.41 2.82 -1.86
N SER A 80 11.66 3.14 -2.17
CA SER A 80 12.27 2.59 -3.37
C SER A 80 12.53 1.09 -3.16
N LYS A 81 12.49 0.31 -4.24
CA LYS A 81 12.77 -1.14 -4.18
C LYS A 81 14.18 -1.38 -3.64
N GLU A 82 15.13 -0.56 -4.06
CA GLU A 82 16.51 -0.67 -3.63
C GLU A 82 16.65 -0.43 -2.12
N TYR A 83 16.07 0.65 -1.61
CA TYR A 83 16.12 0.97 -0.18
C TYR A 83 15.47 -0.13 0.66
N TRP A 84 14.32 -0.63 0.20
CA TRP A 84 13.59 -1.71 0.86
C TRP A 84 14.45 -2.96 1.03
N LEU A 85 15.11 -3.40 -0.04
CA LEU A 85 15.92 -4.61 -0.02
C LEU A 85 17.26 -4.44 0.68
N ASN A 86 17.89 -3.27 0.59
CA ASN A 86 19.25 -3.07 1.09
C ASN A 86 19.30 -2.49 2.50
N LYS A 87 18.34 -1.63 2.86
CA LYS A 87 18.36 -0.93 4.14
C LYS A 87 17.34 -1.42 5.15
N LEU A 88 16.19 -1.90 4.69
CA LEU A 88 15.09 -2.32 5.56
C LEU A 88 14.93 -3.83 5.71
N LYS A 89 15.81 -4.60 5.11
CA LYS A 89 15.72 -6.08 5.06
C LYS A 89 15.52 -6.74 6.43
N TYR A 90 16.06 -6.15 7.50
CA TYR A 90 15.94 -6.70 8.84
C TYR A 90 15.05 -5.89 9.77
N SER A 91 14.30 -4.92 9.20
CA SER A 91 13.39 -4.10 10.01
C SER A 91 12.14 -4.89 10.42
N PRO A 92 11.46 -4.48 11.51
CA PRO A 92 10.18 -5.08 11.88
C PRO A 92 9.14 -4.99 10.76
N LEU A 93 9.11 -3.87 10.03
CA LEU A 93 8.19 -3.70 8.91
C LEU A 93 8.45 -4.72 7.81
N PHE A 94 9.72 -4.91 7.43
CA PHE A 94 10.09 -5.90 6.42
C PHE A 94 9.65 -7.30 6.84
N ASN A 95 9.87 -7.66 8.09
CA ASN A 95 9.46 -8.96 8.60
C ASN A 95 7.95 -9.15 8.57
N SER A 96 7.18 -8.14 8.97
CA SER A 96 5.73 -8.18 8.94
C SER A 96 5.20 -8.33 7.52
N VAL A 97 5.72 -7.53 6.59
CA VAL A 97 5.30 -7.57 5.18
C VAL A 97 5.64 -8.93 4.55
N THR A 98 6.83 -9.46 4.82
CA THR A 98 7.24 -10.76 4.29
C THR A 98 6.34 -11.88 4.80
N ARG A 99 5.96 -11.80 6.07
CA ARG A 99 5.19 -12.86 6.73
C ARG A 99 3.71 -12.83 6.39
N GLU A 100 3.10 -11.63 6.31
CA GLU A 100 1.65 -11.48 6.19
C GLU A 100 1.19 -10.69 4.96
N GLY A 101 2.10 -10.09 4.20
CA GLY A 101 1.75 -9.24 3.08
C GLY A 101 1.04 -9.98 1.96
N VAL A 102 0.05 -9.30 1.36
CA VAL A 102 -0.68 -9.79 0.20
C VAL A 102 -0.37 -8.86 -0.97
N ARG A 103 0.24 -9.41 -2.00
CA ARG A 103 0.54 -8.63 -3.20
C ARG A 103 -0.71 -8.39 -4.02
N LEU A 104 -0.94 -7.13 -4.41
CA LEU A 104 -2.10 -6.75 -5.20
C LEU A 104 -1.86 -6.86 -6.71
#